data_d4f8934fc43f09884525e3d6c8a5fea7
#
_entry.id   d4f8934fc43f09884525e3d6c8a5fea7
#
_cell.length_a   1.000
_cell.length_b   1.000
_cell.length_c   1.000
_cell.angle_alpha   90.00
_cell.angle_beta   90.00
_cell.angle_gamma   90.00
#
_symmetry.space_group_name_H-M   'P 1'
#
loop_
_entity.id
_entity.type
_entity.pdbx_description
1 polymer ?
#
loop_
_entity_poly.entity_id
_entity_poly.type
_entity_poly.pdbx_seq_one_letter_code
_entity_poly.pdbx_strand_id
1 'polypeptide(L)'
;MQFNTVLHCPSGAETLSRCVVKVFILFCRLIGAFKNSLHKAGVPFVYRKQIEFVIIRISNESSKRSPLMQLPEISPEYAHYLNEFEAVILQQHSKIEAWFRRQWKEHTPPFYGSVDIRNAGYKMASIDMNLFPGGFNNLNPNFIPLATIAAQDAVERACEFAKSVLLIPENHTRNTFYLQNVYALAEILRNAGFEVRIGSFNPELTEATEFTTALGNTLLIEPLQRTRDRVHLADGFSPCFVLLNNDLSGGVPEILQNIAQTVLPPLHAGWTTRRKTHHFAAYNQVAAEFAQLLGIDEWQINPYFEQIGGLNFQEREGEDALAAAVERVLAKIQAKYDEKGIKDKPFVIVKADAGTYGMGVMSVKSADEVRSLNRKNRNKMAKVKEGLEVSEVIVQEGIYTYETLNGAVSEPVVYMMDRFVIGGFFRVHEGRANDENLNAGGMVFVPLNQSIPSAGSANDEETEQNCKRVFEQWEELGMARPNLEKPDCPSNRLYVYGVMARLSLLAAALELESAA
;
A
#
# COMPACT_ATOMS: atom_id res chain seq x y z
N MET A 1 -33.48 29.49 -25.37
CA MET A 1 -34.72 29.35 -24.57
C MET A 1 -34.27 29.37 -23.11
N GLN A 2 -34.59 30.48 -22.45
CA GLN A 2 -34.38 30.66 -21.02
C GLN A 2 -35.47 29.90 -20.27
N PHE A 3 -35.12 29.01 -19.36
CA PHE A 3 -36.02 28.44 -18.37
C PHE A 3 -35.65 28.95 -16.99
N ASN A 4 -36.34 29.98 -16.54
CA ASN A 4 -36.40 30.36 -15.13
C ASN A 4 -37.51 29.51 -14.50
N THR A 5 -37.15 28.51 -13.70
CA THR A 5 -38.13 27.84 -12.82
C THR A 5 -37.56 27.86 -11.40
N VAL A 6 -38.05 28.81 -10.61
CA VAL A 6 -37.75 28.89 -9.18
C VAL A 6 -38.58 27.80 -8.49
N LEU A 7 -37.94 26.81 -7.88
CA LEU A 7 -38.55 25.79 -7.03
C LEU A 7 -38.56 26.27 -5.58
N HIS A 8 -39.70 26.63 -5.06
CA HIS A 8 -39.93 26.83 -3.62
C HIS A 8 -40.16 25.47 -2.97
N CYS A 9 -39.30 25.08 -2.02
CA CYS A 9 -39.49 23.88 -1.17
C CYS A 9 -40.02 24.28 0.20
N PRO A 10 -41.14 23.71 0.68
CA PRO A 10 -41.59 23.82 2.06
C PRO A 10 -40.94 22.72 2.93
N SER A 11 -40.66 23.03 4.20
CA SER A 11 -40.01 22.20 5.20
C SER A 11 -40.86 21.03 5.70
N GLY A 12 -40.31 19.79 5.60
CA GLY A 12 -40.88 18.56 6.20
C GLY A 12 -40.29 17.29 5.56
N ALA A 13 -39.92 16.30 6.36
CA ALA A 13 -39.22 15.08 5.93
C ALA A 13 -39.94 14.22 4.87
N GLU A 14 -41.27 14.25 4.79
CA GLU A 14 -42.04 13.58 3.72
C GLU A 14 -41.98 14.30 2.38
N THR A 15 -41.67 15.58 2.37
CA THR A 15 -41.53 16.40 1.17
C THR A 15 -40.19 16.20 0.47
N LEU A 16 -39.10 15.86 1.21
CA LEU A 16 -37.79 15.57 0.64
C LEU A 16 -37.82 14.33 -0.28
N SER A 17 -38.54 13.26 0.14
CA SER A 17 -38.71 12.05 -0.66
C SER A 17 -39.42 12.33 -1.98
N ARG A 18 -40.47 13.19 -1.97
CA ARG A 18 -41.20 13.57 -3.18
C ARG A 18 -40.44 14.52 -4.10
N CYS A 19 -39.57 15.38 -3.56
CA CYS A 19 -38.68 16.22 -4.36
C CYS A 19 -37.58 15.40 -5.04
N VAL A 20 -36.93 14.47 -4.32
CA VAL A 20 -35.91 13.57 -4.88
C VAL A 20 -36.49 12.70 -6.00
N VAL A 21 -37.70 12.16 -5.84
CA VAL A 21 -38.38 11.39 -6.89
C VAL A 21 -38.71 12.26 -8.11
N LYS A 22 -39.15 13.51 -7.92
CA LYS A 22 -39.43 14.43 -9.03
C LYS A 22 -38.18 14.85 -9.79
N VAL A 23 -37.08 15.11 -9.08
CA VAL A 23 -35.77 15.40 -9.69
C VAL A 23 -35.25 14.17 -10.44
N PHE A 24 -35.40 12.97 -9.89
CA PHE A 24 -35.04 11.73 -10.55
C PHE A 24 -35.84 11.46 -11.83
N ILE A 25 -37.17 11.70 -11.79
CA ILE A 25 -38.05 11.57 -12.98
C ILE A 25 -37.68 12.62 -14.05
N LEU A 26 -37.34 13.85 -13.64
CA LEU A 26 -36.88 14.91 -14.56
C LEU A 26 -35.54 14.55 -15.20
N PHE A 27 -34.61 13.98 -14.43
CA PHE A 27 -33.31 13.49 -14.86
C PHE A 27 -33.44 12.32 -15.85
N CYS A 28 -34.32 11.34 -15.57
CA CYS A 28 -34.58 10.24 -16.50
C CYS A 28 -35.25 10.71 -17.82
N ARG A 29 -36.11 11.75 -17.78
CA ARG A 29 -36.68 12.37 -18.98
C ARG A 29 -35.65 13.14 -19.79
N LEU A 30 -34.73 13.85 -19.14
CA LEU A 30 -33.59 14.54 -19.81
C LEU A 30 -32.64 13.55 -20.48
N ILE A 31 -32.34 12.42 -19.83
CA ILE A 31 -31.52 11.34 -20.41
C ILE A 31 -32.20 10.72 -21.63
N GLY A 32 -33.52 10.48 -21.56
CA GLY A 32 -34.29 9.95 -22.69
C GLY A 32 -34.33 10.93 -23.89
N ALA A 33 -34.51 12.23 -23.61
CA ALA A 33 -34.44 13.27 -24.64
C ALA A 33 -33.05 13.41 -25.27
N PHE A 34 -32.00 13.26 -24.46
CA PHE A 34 -30.62 13.29 -24.91
C PHE A 34 -30.26 12.10 -25.79
N LYS A 35 -30.71 10.87 -25.45
CA LYS A 35 -30.53 9.67 -26.28
C LYS A 35 -31.19 9.82 -27.65
N ASN A 36 -32.39 10.38 -27.70
CA ASN A 36 -33.09 10.63 -28.95
C ASN A 36 -32.40 11.73 -29.80
N SER A 37 -31.78 12.70 -29.18
CA SER A 37 -31.01 13.75 -29.84
C SER A 37 -29.73 13.20 -30.47
N LEU A 38 -29.01 12.29 -29.80
CA LEU A 38 -27.82 11.62 -30.33
C LEU A 38 -28.14 10.72 -31.54
N HIS A 39 -29.34 10.14 -31.56
CA HIS A 39 -29.81 9.33 -32.71
C HIS A 39 -30.09 10.21 -33.94
N LYS A 40 -30.67 11.38 -33.73
CA LYS A 40 -30.94 12.35 -34.81
C LYS A 40 -29.67 13.04 -35.33
N ALA A 41 -28.63 13.15 -34.50
CA ALA A 41 -27.35 13.78 -34.84
C ALA A 41 -26.37 12.88 -35.62
N GLY A 42 -26.77 11.64 -35.98
CA GLY A 42 -25.94 10.75 -36.79
C GLY A 42 -24.68 10.20 -36.08
N VAL A 43 -24.61 10.24 -34.75
CA VAL A 43 -23.43 9.76 -34.00
C VAL A 43 -23.22 8.26 -34.24
N PRO A 44 -22.02 7.77 -34.59
CA PRO A 44 -21.74 6.37 -34.82
C PRO A 44 -22.12 5.46 -33.65
N PHE A 45 -22.58 4.25 -33.94
CA PHE A 45 -23.08 3.29 -32.95
C PHE A 45 -22.10 3.00 -31.81
N VAL A 46 -20.80 2.95 -32.11
CA VAL A 46 -19.73 2.69 -31.13
C VAL A 46 -19.65 3.84 -30.09
N TYR A 47 -19.70 5.08 -30.54
CA TYR A 47 -19.68 6.25 -29.63
C TYR A 47 -20.99 6.37 -28.82
N ARG A 48 -22.13 5.96 -29.41
CA ARG A 48 -23.40 5.89 -28.66
C ARG A 48 -23.34 4.91 -27.51
N LYS A 49 -22.78 3.70 -27.73
CA LYS A 49 -22.58 2.72 -26.64
C LYS A 49 -21.63 3.23 -25.57
N GLN A 50 -20.55 3.92 -25.91
CA GLN A 50 -19.64 4.51 -24.93
C GLN A 50 -20.34 5.60 -24.09
N ILE A 51 -21.12 6.48 -24.73
CA ILE A 51 -21.90 7.51 -24.03
C ILE A 51 -22.99 6.89 -23.16
N GLU A 52 -23.69 5.84 -23.63
CA GLU A 52 -24.65 5.09 -22.81
C GLU A 52 -24.01 4.42 -21.61
N PHE A 53 -22.80 3.85 -21.77
CA PHE A 53 -22.05 3.24 -20.68
C PHE A 53 -21.64 4.28 -19.64
N VAL A 54 -21.18 5.46 -20.07
CA VAL A 54 -20.84 6.59 -19.19
C VAL A 54 -22.09 7.10 -18.46
N ILE A 55 -23.23 7.23 -19.15
CA ILE A 55 -24.50 7.67 -18.54
C ILE A 55 -25.02 6.64 -17.54
N ILE A 56 -24.96 5.34 -17.84
CA ILE A 56 -25.33 4.25 -16.92
C ILE A 56 -24.39 4.23 -15.71
N ARG A 57 -23.11 4.47 -15.91
CA ARG A 57 -22.12 4.56 -14.83
C ARG A 57 -22.41 5.75 -13.92
N ILE A 58 -22.65 6.94 -14.48
CA ILE A 58 -23.04 8.14 -13.72
C ILE A 58 -24.37 7.95 -12.99
N SER A 59 -25.37 7.29 -13.60
CA SER A 59 -26.66 7.03 -12.94
C SER A 59 -26.58 5.95 -11.85
N ASN A 60 -25.67 4.97 -11.98
CA ASN A 60 -25.41 3.98 -10.95
C ASN A 60 -24.52 4.53 -9.81
N GLU A 61 -23.64 5.48 -10.12
CA GLU A 61 -22.84 6.18 -9.11
C GLU A 61 -23.66 7.23 -8.33
N SER A 62 -24.65 7.86 -8.96
CA SER A 62 -25.55 8.79 -8.26
C SER A 62 -26.62 8.13 -7.39
N SER A 63 -26.89 6.84 -7.57
CA SER A 63 -27.78 6.07 -6.70
C SER A 63 -27.07 5.42 -5.50
N LYS A 64 -25.77 5.28 -5.54
CA LYS A 64 -24.94 5.00 -4.37
C LYS A 64 -24.60 6.37 -3.77
N ARG A 65 -25.07 6.64 -2.55
CA ARG A 65 -24.49 7.72 -1.73
C ARG A 65 -23.00 7.64 -1.93
N SER A 66 -22.37 8.75 -2.33
CA SER A 66 -20.92 8.85 -2.31
C SER A 66 -20.46 8.23 -1.01
N PRO A 67 -19.62 7.20 -1.00
CA PRO A 67 -19.12 6.69 0.25
C PRO A 67 -18.42 7.88 0.92
N LEU A 68 -19.08 8.47 1.91
CA LEU A 68 -18.40 9.30 2.89
C LEU A 68 -17.14 8.54 3.24
N MET A 69 -16.02 9.21 3.24
CA MET A 69 -14.71 8.70 3.61
C MET A 69 -14.86 7.81 4.85
N GLN A 70 -14.91 6.51 4.66
CA GLN A 70 -14.89 5.58 5.78
C GLN A 70 -13.43 5.34 6.13
N LEU A 71 -12.96 6.05 7.18
CA LEU A 71 -11.83 5.53 7.93
C LEU A 71 -12.27 4.20 8.54
N PRO A 72 -11.37 3.21 8.62
CA PRO A 72 -11.68 1.97 9.31
C PRO A 72 -12.19 2.26 10.72
N GLU A 73 -13.24 1.58 11.09
CA GLU A 73 -13.73 1.60 12.46
C GLU A 73 -12.78 0.79 13.33
N ILE A 74 -12.55 1.24 14.56
CA ILE A 74 -11.81 0.49 15.57
C ILE A 74 -12.72 0.24 16.75
N SER A 75 -12.56 -0.91 17.41
CA SER A 75 -13.33 -1.26 18.61
C SER A 75 -13.25 -0.13 19.65
N PRO A 76 -14.39 0.28 20.25
CA PRO A 76 -14.41 1.33 21.28
C PRO A 76 -13.45 1.07 22.44
N GLU A 77 -13.17 -0.19 22.75
CA GLU A 77 -12.23 -0.61 23.80
C GLU A 77 -10.81 -0.10 23.54
N TYR A 78 -10.39 -0.04 22.26
CA TYR A 78 -9.03 0.37 21.86
C TYR A 78 -8.98 1.76 21.22
N ALA A 79 -10.12 2.38 20.95
CA ALA A 79 -10.19 3.68 20.29
C ALA A 79 -9.48 4.79 21.09
N HIS A 80 -9.51 4.75 22.42
CA HIS A 80 -8.84 5.75 23.25
C HIS A 80 -7.31 5.69 23.10
N TYR A 81 -6.70 4.50 23.07
CA TYR A 81 -5.26 4.35 22.84
C TYR A 81 -4.85 4.91 21.48
N LEU A 82 -5.64 4.61 20.44
CA LEU A 82 -5.38 5.11 19.11
C LEU A 82 -5.49 6.62 19.05
N ASN A 83 -6.51 7.22 19.66
CA ASN A 83 -6.71 8.66 19.68
C ASN A 83 -5.56 9.38 20.41
N GLU A 84 -5.07 8.83 21.53
CA GLU A 84 -3.91 9.35 22.24
C GLU A 84 -2.65 9.27 21.37
N PHE A 85 -2.41 8.15 20.72
CA PHE A 85 -1.26 7.97 19.84
C PHE A 85 -1.32 8.91 18.63
N GLU A 86 -2.48 8.99 17.93
CA GLU A 86 -2.70 9.94 16.84
C GLU A 86 -2.46 11.39 17.29
N ALA A 87 -2.97 11.77 18.46
CA ALA A 87 -2.78 13.11 19.00
C ALA A 87 -1.30 13.46 19.21
N VAL A 88 -0.50 12.54 19.75
CA VAL A 88 0.94 12.74 19.93
C VAL A 88 1.64 12.95 18.59
N ILE A 89 1.34 12.11 17.59
CA ILE A 89 1.93 12.21 16.24
C ILE A 89 1.54 13.55 15.60
N LEU A 90 0.26 13.93 15.66
CA LEU A 90 -0.24 15.16 15.04
C LEU A 90 0.30 16.42 15.73
N GLN A 91 0.35 16.46 17.06
CA GLN A 91 0.90 17.58 17.82
C GLN A 91 2.40 17.81 17.55
N GLN A 92 3.14 16.75 17.25
CA GLN A 92 4.58 16.82 16.97
C GLN A 92 4.91 16.82 15.46
N HIS A 93 3.92 17.04 14.59
CA HIS A 93 4.06 17.02 13.14
C HIS A 93 5.31 17.76 12.63
N SER A 94 5.49 19.03 13.02
CA SER A 94 6.62 19.86 12.57
C SER A 94 7.98 19.25 12.95
N LYS A 95 8.06 18.61 14.12
CA LYS A 95 9.27 17.95 14.61
C LYS A 95 9.55 16.65 13.84
N ILE A 96 8.49 15.89 13.55
CA ILE A 96 8.54 14.68 12.72
C ILE A 96 9.04 15.01 11.31
N GLU A 97 8.43 16.02 10.66
CA GLU A 97 8.82 16.41 9.31
C GLU A 97 10.26 16.97 9.25
N ALA A 98 10.69 17.70 10.28
CA ALA A 98 12.07 18.18 10.38
C ALA A 98 13.06 17.01 10.54
N TRP A 99 12.68 15.99 11.32
CA TRP A 99 13.50 14.78 11.50
C TRP A 99 13.63 14.00 10.21
N PHE A 100 12.53 13.68 9.50
CA PHE A 100 12.58 13.00 8.21
C PHE A 100 13.41 13.78 7.17
N ARG A 101 13.28 15.11 7.12
CA ARG A 101 14.13 15.92 6.22
C ARG A 101 15.62 15.80 6.50
N ARG A 102 16.02 15.60 7.77
CA ARG A 102 17.44 15.34 8.11
C ARG A 102 17.84 13.95 7.64
N GLN A 103 17.05 12.93 7.97
CA GLN A 103 17.32 11.54 7.57
C GLN A 103 17.51 11.42 6.05
N TRP A 104 16.63 12.04 5.27
CA TRP A 104 16.73 12.01 3.81
C TRP A 104 17.85 12.88 3.21
N LYS A 105 18.64 13.59 4.00
CA LYS A 105 19.90 14.21 3.57
C LYS A 105 21.09 13.27 3.78
N GLU A 106 20.98 12.38 4.73
CA GLU A 106 22.03 11.44 5.12
C GLU A 106 21.87 10.09 4.43
N HIS A 107 20.63 9.70 4.14
CA HIS A 107 20.28 8.40 3.57
C HIS A 107 19.54 8.54 2.25
N THR A 108 19.85 7.63 1.30
CA THR A 108 19.20 7.60 0.00
C THR A 108 17.91 6.77 0.06
N PRO A 109 16.72 7.36 -0.19
CA PRO A 109 15.49 6.60 -0.18
C PRO A 109 15.50 5.54 -1.29
N PRO A 110 14.93 4.34 -1.06
CA PRO A 110 14.64 3.39 -2.12
C PRO A 110 13.78 4.02 -3.22
N PHE A 111 13.93 3.55 -4.46
CA PHE A 111 13.15 4.09 -5.59
C PHE A 111 11.66 4.08 -5.30
N TYR A 112 11.14 2.98 -4.75
CA TYR A 112 9.77 2.85 -4.27
C TYR A 112 9.66 1.72 -3.23
N GLY A 113 8.47 1.60 -2.63
CA GLY A 113 8.16 0.50 -1.74
C GLY A 113 6.70 0.48 -1.31
N SER A 114 6.28 -0.63 -0.74
CA SER A 114 5.01 -0.72 -0.03
C SER A 114 5.21 -1.29 1.37
N VAL A 115 4.42 -0.80 2.31
CA VAL A 115 4.49 -1.18 3.72
C VAL A 115 3.13 -1.67 4.17
N ASP A 116 3.11 -2.90 4.69
CA ASP A 116 1.95 -3.46 5.38
C ASP A 116 1.99 -3.00 6.83
N ILE A 117 0.91 -2.37 7.31
CA ILE A 117 0.80 -1.82 8.67
C ILE A 117 -0.33 -2.55 9.38
N ARG A 118 -0.17 -2.82 10.68
CA ARG A 118 -1.25 -3.28 11.54
C ARG A 118 -1.49 -2.30 12.67
N ASN A 119 -2.77 -2.18 13.02
CA ASN A 119 -3.24 -1.26 14.05
C ASN A 119 -4.15 -2.00 15.04
N ALA A 120 -3.63 -2.19 16.25
CA ALA A 120 -4.35 -2.74 17.40
C ALA A 120 -4.89 -1.64 18.34
N GLY A 121 -4.83 -0.37 17.93
CA GLY A 121 -5.15 0.77 18.79
C GLY A 121 -4.00 1.12 19.73
N TYR A 122 -3.65 0.22 20.65
CA TYR A 122 -2.53 0.39 21.57
C TYR A 122 -1.14 0.25 20.91
N LYS A 123 -1.08 -0.27 19.70
CA LYS A 123 0.14 -0.46 18.90
C LYS A 123 -0.18 -0.31 17.43
N MET A 124 0.62 0.47 16.71
CA MET A 124 0.57 0.58 15.25
C MET A 124 1.98 0.45 14.70
N ALA A 125 2.24 -0.58 13.90
CA ALA A 125 3.58 -0.81 13.38
C ALA A 125 3.59 -1.44 11.99
N SER A 126 4.70 -1.22 11.27
CA SER A 126 5.03 -1.95 10.06
C SER A 126 5.25 -3.44 10.39
N ILE A 127 4.65 -4.31 9.58
CA ILE A 127 4.81 -5.77 9.71
C ILE A 127 5.51 -6.40 8.53
N ASP A 128 5.58 -5.70 7.41
CA ASP A 128 6.34 -6.11 6.21
C ASP A 128 6.69 -4.90 5.34
N MET A 129 7.84 -4.95 4.66
CA MET A 129 8.31 -3.92 3.73
C MET A 129 8.74 -4.58 2.42
N ASN A 130 8.08 -4.21 1.33
CA ASN A 130 8.36 -4.72 0.00
C ASN A 130 9.02 -3.65 -0.88
N LEU A 131 10.17 -3.98 -1.47
CA LEU A 131 10.90 -3.11 -2.39
C LEU A 131 10.57 -3.35 -3.87
N PHE A 132 9.71 -4.32 -4.17
CA PHE A 132 9.21 -4.62 -5.52
C PHE A 132 7.68 -4.68 -5.49
N PRO A 133 7.01 -3.58 -5.12
CA PRO A 133 5.56 -3.62 -4.86
C PRO A 133 4.77 -3.90 -6.14
N GLY A 134 3.80 -4.79 -6.01
CA GLY A 134 2.71 -4.94 -6.96
C GLY A 134 1.45 -4.26 -6.43
N GLY A 135 0.48 -3.92 -7.31
CA GLY A 135 -0.79 -3.35 -6.89
C GLY A 135 -0.93 -1.83 -7.10
N PHE A 136 -0.08 -1.20 -7.91
CA PHE A 136 -0.22 0.22 -8.32
C PHE A 136 -1.58 0.52 -8.94
N ASN A 137 -2.22 -0.47 -9.55
CA ASN A 137 -3.58 -0.37 -10.10
C ASN A 137 -4.68 -0.24 -9.03
N ASN A 138 -4.36 -0.47 -7.75
CA ASN A 138 -5.30 -0.33 -6.64
C ASN A 138 -5.18 1.02 -5.93
N LEU A 139 -4.27 1.89 -6.37
CA LEU A 139 -4.13 3.24 -5.83
C LEU A 139 -5.32 4.10 -6.22
N ASN A 140 -5.69 5.03 -5.36
CA ASN A 140 -6.72 6.00 -5.67
C ASN A 140 -6.27 6.90 -6.83
N PRO A 141 -7.05 7.02 -7.91
CA PRO A 141 -6.70 7.88 -9.04
C PRO A 141 -6.40 9.34 -8.68
N ASN A 142 -6.98 9.86 -7.60
CA ASN A 142 -6.73 11.21 -7.11
C ASN A 142 -5.27 11.43 -6.65
N PHE A 143 -4.53 10.35 -6.36
CA PHE A 143 -3.11 10.43 -5.98
C PHE A 143 -2.14 10.26 -7.15
N ILE A 144 -2.62 9.95 -8.35
CA ILE A 144 -1.74 9.79 -9.52
C ILE A 144 -0.89 11.05 -9.79
N PRO A 145 -1.40 12.30 -9.67
CA PRO A 145 -0.54 13.48 -9.81
C PRO A 145 0.61 13.52 -8.81
N LEU A 146 0.38 13.12 -7.56
CA LEU A 146 1.42 13.04 -6.54
C LEU A 146 2.42 11.92 -6.87
N ALA A 147 1.94 10.74 -7.27
CA ALA A 147 2.79 9.64 -7.72
C ALA A 147 3.64 10.02 -8.93
N THR A 148 3.10 10.81 -9.85
CA THR A 148 3.79 11.35 -11.02
C THR A 148 4.97 12.25 -10.62
N ILE A 149 4.76 13.20 -9.70
CA ILE A 149 5.82 14.10 -9.21
C ILE A 149 6.89 13.28 -8.45
N ALA A 150 6.46 12.35 -7.61
CA ALA A 150 7.38 11.47 -6.87
C ALA A 150 8.21 10.58 -7.81
N ALA A 151 7.62 10.10 -8.91
CA ALA A 151 8.32 9.33 -9.93
C ALA A 151 9.39 10.18 -10.64
N GLN A 152 9.09 11.45 -10.92
CA GLN A 152 10.04 12.38 -11.51
C GLN A 152 11.26 12.55 -10.61
N ASP A 153 11.05 12.88 -9.32
CA ASP A 153 12.14 13.01 -8.33
C ASP A 153 12.96 11.71 -8.21
N ALA A 154 12.29 10.54 -8.17
CA ALA A 154 12.95 9.24 -8.04
C ALA A 154 13.83 8.89 -9.24
N VAL A 155 13.35 9.15 -10.46
CA VAL A 155 14.11 8.88 -11.70
C VAL A 155 15.28 9.86 -11.84
N GLU A 156 15.07 11.16 -11.59
CA GLU A 156 16.13 12.17 -11.63
C GLU A 156 17.25 11.88 -10.64
N ARG A 157 16.93 11.37 -9.45
CA ARG A 157 17.90 10.92 -8.47
C ARG A 157 18.70 9.71 -8.95
N ALA A 158 18.06 8.77 -9.65
CA ALA A 158 18.70 7.57 -10.18
C ALA A 158 19.62 7.87 -11.37
N CYS A 159 19.21 8.80 -12.22
CA CYS A 159 19.93 9.24 -13.42
C CYS A 159 19.48 10.65 -13.80
N GLU A 160 20.26 11.68 -13.47
CA GLU A 160 19.94 13.11 -13.62
C GLU A 160 19.44 13.51 -15.03
N PHE A 161 19.95 12.84 -16.06
CA PHE A 161 19.61 13.14 -17.46
C PHE A 161 18.73 12.07 -18.09
N ALA A 162 18.01 11.27 -17.29
CA ALA A 162 17.12 10.24 -17.80
C ALA A 162 16.03 10.85 -18.69
N LYS A 163 15.86 10.28 -19.88
CA LYS A 163 14.74 10.58 -20.78
C LYS A 163 13.82 9.37 -20.93
N SER A 164 14.34 8.20 -20.59
CA SER A 164 13.66 6.94 -20.79
C SER A 164 13.97 5.95 -19.67
N VAL A 165 13.04 5.04 -19.43
CA VAL A 165 13.09 3.99 -18.41
C VAL A 165 12.82 2.65 -19.05
N LEU A 166 13.64 1.66 -18.75
CA LEU A 166 13.37 0.27 -19.07
C LEU A 166 12.78 -0.41 -17.83
N LEU A 167 11.49 -0.70 -17.87
CA LEU A 167 10.78 -1.40 -16.78
C LEU A 167 10.85 -2.91 -17.00
N ILE A 168 11.31 -3.65 -16.01
CA ILE A 168 11.42 -5.11 -16.05
C ILE A 168 10.46 -5.73 -15.02
N PRO A 169 9.33 -6.31 -15.45
CA PRO A 169 8.37 -6.96 -14.57
C PRO A 169 8.76 -8.41 -14.25
N GLU A 170 7.97 -9.04 -13.36
CA GLU A 170 7.93 -10.49 -13.17
C GLU A 170 7.52 -11.24 -14.45
N ASN A 171 7.91 -12.50 -14.52
CA ASN A 171 7.56 -13.36 -15.66
C ASN A 171 6.10 -13.88 -15.62
N HIS A 172 5.19 -13.18 -14.91
CA HIS A 172 3.80 -13.59 -14.68
C HIS A 172 2.84 -13.17 -15.81
N THR A 173 3.17 -13.48 -17.05
CA THR A 173 2.39 -13.06 -18.24
C THR A 173 0.96 -13.61 -18.31
N ARG A 174 0.63 -14.65 -17.53
CA ARG A 174 -0.73 -15.21 -17.42
C ARG A 174 -1.59 -14.50 -16.34
N ASN A 175 -0.99 -13.73 -15.46
CA ASN A 175 -1.71 -12.99 -14.43
C ASN A 175 -2.08 -11.59 -14.93
N THR A 176 -3.28 -11.46 -15.49
CA THR A 176 -3.78 -10.21 -16.07
C THR A 176 -3.91 -9.08 -15.07
N PHE A 177 -4.14 -9.36 -13.78
CA PHE A 177 -4.13 -8.37 -12.71
C PHE A 177 -2.73 -7.85 -12.41
N TYR A 178 -1.73 -8.73 -12.46
CA TYR A 178 -0.33 -8.29 -12.35
C TYR A 178 0.08 -7.44 -13.57
N LEU A 179 -0.33 -7.83 -14.77
CA LEU A 179 -0.12 -7.01 -15.97
C LEU A 179 -0.79 -5.63 -15.84
N GLN A 180 -1.95 -5.53 -15.19
CA GLN A 180 -2.60 -4.25 -14.90
C GLN A 180 -1.77 -3.40 -13.92
N ASN A 181 -1.11 -4.01 -12.95
CA ASN A 181 -0.15 -3.32 -12.08
C ASN A 181 1.03 -2.75 -12.89
N VAL A 182 1.63 -3.54 -13.77
CA VAL A 182 2.75 -3.11 -14.63
C VAL A 182 2.32 -1.94 -15.52
N TYR A 183 1.12 -2.01 -16.09
CA TYR A 183 0.53 -0.94 -16.87
C TYR A 183 0.39 0.35 -16.04
N ALA A 184 -0.18 0.27 -14.85
CA ALA A 184 -0.36 1.43 -13.97
C ALA A 184 0.97 2.08 -13.58
N LEU A 185 1.99 1.29 -13.24
CA LEU A 185 3.32 1.79 -12.95
C LEU A 185 3.96 2.47 -14.17
N ALA A 186 3.85 1.85 -15.35
CA ALA A 186 4.35 2.43 -16.60
C ALA A 186 3.66 3.76 -16.92
N GLU A 187 2.33 3.88 -16.70
CA GLU A 187 1.60 5.13 -16.91
C GLU A 187 2.01 6.24 -15.93
N ILE A 188 2.29 5.90 -14.65
CA ILE A 188 2.84 6.89 -13.69
C ILE A 188 4.16 7.46 -14.21
N LEU A 189 5.06 6.61 -14.70
CA LEU A 189 6.36 7.03 -15.25
C LEU A 189 6.20 7.82 -16.58
N ARG A 190 5.28 7.43 -17.45
CA ARG A 190 4.96 8.16 -18.69
C ARG A 190 4.39 9.55 -18.40
N ASN A 191 3.47 9.63 -17.43
CA ASN A 191 2.92 10.90 -16.95
C ASN A 191 4.00 11.82 -16.35
N ALA A 192 5.06 11.23 -15.77
CA ALA A 192 6.24 11.95 -15.30
C ALA A 192 7.17 12.47 -16.44
N GLY A 193 6.83 12.19 -17.69
CA GLY A 193 7.53 12.69 -18.87
C GLY A 193 8.59 11.75 -19.43
N PHE A 194 8.67 10.50 -18.95
CA PHE A 194 9.66 9.53 -19.45
C PHE A 194 9.10 8.65 -20.58
N GLU A 195 9.94 8.33 -21.53
CA GLU A 195 9.67 7.23 -22.46
C GLU A 195 9.85 5.92 -21.71
N VAL A 196 8.79 5.09 -21.62
CA VAL A 196 8.81 3.84 -20.84
C VAL A 196 8.57 2.66 -21.76
N ARG A 197 9.56 1.76 -21.83
CA ARG A 197 9.42 0.46 -22.50
C ARG A 197 9.57 -0.66 -21.48
N ILE A 198 8.96 -1.79 -21.79
CA ILE A 198 8.88 -2.94 -20.87
C ILE A 198 9.71 -4.07 -21.46
N GLY A 199 10.76 -4.45 -20.74
CA GLY A 199 11.66 -5.53 -21.13
C GLY A 199 11.45 -6.78 -20.28
N SER A 200 11.76 -7.95 -20.84
CA SER A 200 11.72 -9.22 -20.12
C SER A 200 12.97 -10.04 -20.39
N PHE A 201 13.49 -10.67 -19.36
CA PHE A 201 14.54 -11.70 -19.47
C PHE A 201 13.96 -13.12 -19.45
N ASN A 202 12.64 -13.29 -19.59
CA ASN A 202 12.00 -14.60 -19.72
C ASN A 202 12.48 -15.28 -21.00
N PRO A 203 13.15 -16.44 -20.95
CA PRO A 203 13.63 -17.13 -22.15
C PRO A 203 12.53 -17.64 -23.08
N GLU A 204 11.28 -17.75 -22.58
CA GLU A 204 10.14 -18.12 -23.40
C GLU A 204 9.66 -16.95 -24.29
N LEU A 205 10.01 -15.71 -23.97
CA LEU A 205 9.67 -14.53 -24.74
C LEU A 205 10.77 -14.24 -25.76
N THR A 206 10.62 -14.75 -26.98
CA THR A 206 11.64 -14.65 -28.05
C THR A 206 11.43 -13.46 -28.98
N GLU A 207 10.24 -12.86 -28.97
CA GLU A 207 9.87 -11.69 -29.78
C GLU A 207 8.98 -10.73 -29.00
N ALA A 208 8.89 -9.49 -29.47
CA ALA A 208 7.99 -8.48 -28.90
C ALA A 208 6.55 -8.97 -28.93
N THR A 209 5.91 -9.05 -27.78
CA THR A 209 4.59 -9.66 -27.64
C THR A 209 3.64 -8.72 -26.90
N GLU A 210 2.44 -8.60 -27.43
CA GLU A 210 1.36 -7.84 -26.79
C GLU A 210 0.58 -8.71 -25.80
N PHE A 211 0.37 -8.18 -24.61
CA PHE A 211 -0.44 -8.80 -23.56
C PHE A 211 -1.61 -7.92 -23.19
N THR A 212 -2.76 -8.53 -22.93
CA THR A 212 -3.95 -7.80 -22.47
C THR A 212 -4.06 -7.86 -20.96
N THR A 213 -4.22 -6.72 -20.32
CA THR A 213 -4.41 -6.58 -18.88
C THR A 213 -5.84 -6.92 -18.44
N ALA A 214 -6.09 -6.99 -17.12
CA ALA A 214 -7.42 -7.26 -16.56
C ALA A 214 -8.49 -6.21 -16.94
N LEU A 215 -8.08 -4.97 -17.24
CA LEU A 215 -8.98 -3.89 -17.65
C LEU A 215 -9.00 -3.69 -19.19
N GLY A 216 -8.38 -4.58 -19.96
CA GLY A 216 -8.37 -4.54 -21.42
C GLY A 216 -7.31 -3.60 -22.03
N ASN A 217 -6.37 -3.07 -21.22
CA ASN A 217 -5.24 -2.31 -21.74
C ASN A 217 -4.23 -3.23 -22.43
N THR A 218 -3.48 -2.72 -23.39
CA THR A 218 -2.41 -3.46 -24.06
C THR A 218 -1.06 -3.10 -23.48
N LEU A 219 -0.23 -4.11 -23.20
CA LEU A 219 1.17 -4.01 -22.82
C LEU A 219 2.03 -4.71 -23.86
N LEU A 220 2.97 -4.00 -24.47
CA LEU A 220 4.02 -4.58 -25.27
C LEU A 220 5.21 -4.92 -24.37
N ILE A 221 5.57 -6.20 -24.30
CA ILE A 221 6.74 -6.70 -23.57
C ILE A 221 7.74 -7.23 -24.58
N GLU A 222 9.00 -6.84 -24.43
CA GLU A 222 10.04 -7.09 -25.42
C GLU A 222 11.18 -7.90 -24.79
N PRO A 223 11.79 -8.86 -25.50
CA PRO A 223 12.92 -9.60 -24.99
C PRO A 223 14.12 -8.68 -24.80
N LEU A 224 14.79 -8.80 -23.63
CA LEU A 224 16.04 -8.11 -23.35
C LEU A 224 17.18 -8.70 -24.15
N GLN A 225 18.06 -7.84 -24.61
CA GLN A 225 19.35 -8.18 -25.20
C GLN A 225 20.46 -7.49 -24.42
N ARG A 226 21.66 -8.03 -24.49
CA ARG A 226 22.86 -7.45 -23.87
C ARG A 226 24.00 -7.34 -24.88
N THR A 227 24.58 -6.16 -24.92
CA THR A 227 25.84 -5.93 -25.65
C THR A 227 26.86 -5.38 -24.66
N ARG A 228 27.95 -6.11 -24.41
CA ARG A 228 28.99 -5.79 -23.41
C ARG A 228 28.36 -5.61 -22.00
N ASP A 229 28.40 -4.40 -21.51
CA ASP A 229 27.95 -3.97 -20.18
C ASP A 229 26.60 -3.22 -20.18
N ARG A 230 25.83 -3.32 -21.26
CA ARG A 230 24.53 -2.64 -21.38
C ARG A 230 23.43 -3.57 -21.86
N VAL A 231 22.27 -3.47 -21.22
CA VAL A 231 21.03 -4.08 -21.71
C VAL A 231 20.30 -3.10 -22.65
N HIS A 232 19.62 -3.67 -23.64
CA HIS A 232 18.88 -2.91 -24.64
C HIS A 232 17.73 -3.77 -25.22
N LEU A 233 16.85 -3.17 -25.98
CA LEU A 233 15.84 -3.86 -26.79
C LEU A 233 16.31 -4.03 -28.25
N ALA A 234 15.57 -4.78 -29.06
CA ALA A 234 15.99 -5.19 -30.41
C ALA A 234 16.30 -4.02 -31.36
N ASP A 235 15.62 -2.87 -31.19
CA ASP A 235 15.84 -1.65 -31.97
C ASP A 235 16.97 -0.75 -31.43
N GLY A 236 17.67 -1.19 -30.39
CA GLY A 236 18.75 -0.45 -29.77
C GLY A 236 18.33 0.49 -28.65
N PHE A 237 17.06 0.51 -28.23
CA PHE A 237 16.62 1.25 -27.05
C PHE A 237 17.38 0.82 -25.81
N SER A 238 18.21 1.68 -25.26
CA SER A 238 19.14 1.41 -24.15
C SER A 238 19.24 2.61 -23.21
N PRO A 239 18.28 2.76 -22.26
CA PRO A 239 18.27 3.88 -21.31
C PRO A 239 19.41 3.79 -20.29
N CYS A 240 19.67 4.89 -19.57
CA CYS A 240 20.63 4.89 -18.47
C CYS A 240 20.10 4.22 -17.20
N PHE A 241 18.77 4.04 -17.11
CA PHE A 241 18.09 3.57 -15.92
C PHE A 241 17.19 2.36 -16.21
N VAL A 242 17.32 1.33 -15.40
CA VAL A 242 16.52 0.11 -15.42
C VAL A 242 15.74 0.01 -14.11
N LEU A 243 14.41 -0.03 -14.20
CA LEU A 243 13.53 -0.22 -13.05
C LEU A 243 13.07 -1.68 -12.98
N LEU A 244 13.38 -2.35 -11.87
CA LEU A 244 12.91 -3.71 -11.61
C LEU A 244 11.58 -3.67 -10.87
N ASN A 245 10.54 -4.27 -11.45
CA ASN A 245 9.35 -4.73 -10.73
C ASN A 245 9.33 -6.26 -10.68
N ASN A 246 10.50 -6.82 -10.47
CA ASN A 246 10.81 -8.24 -10.35
C ASN A 246 11.63 -8.44 -9.07
N ASP A 247 11.14 -9.25 -8.16
CA ASP A 247 11.72 -9.42 -6.82
C ASP A 247 12.94 -10.34 -6.78
N LEU A 248 13.40 -10.82 -7.93
CA LEU A 248 14.58 -11.68 -8.10
C LEU A 248 14.56 -12.93 -7.20
N SER A 249 13.36 -13.47 -6.90
CA SER A 249 13.23 -14.71 -6.13
C SER A 249 13.85 -15.91 -6.84
N GLY A 250 13.92 -15.89 -8.18
CA GLY A 250 14.58 -16.91 -9.00
C GLY A 250 16.09 -16.73 -9.13
N GLY A 251 16.69 -15.76 -8.45
CA GLY A 251 18.09 -15.40 -8.56
C GLY A 251 18.34 -14.14 -9.40
N VAL A 252 19.56 -13.63 -9.33
CA VAL A 252 19.99 -12.48 -10.15
C VAL A 252 20.28 -12.96 -11.58
N PRO A 253 19.52 -12.52 -12.60
CA PRO A 253 19.74 -12.93 -13.98
C PRO A 253 21.12 -12.49 -14.48
N GLU A 254 21.83 -13.37 -15.19
CA GLU A 254 23.16 -13.08 -15.76
C GLU A 254 23.14 -11.83 -16.65
N ILE A 255 22.06 -11.62 -17.40
CA ILE A 255 21.89 -10.47 -18.29
C ILE A 255 21.96 -9.12 -17.56
N LEU A 256 21.63 -9.07 -16.26
CA LEU A 256 21.65 -7.86 -15.43
C LEU A 256 22.93 -7.71 -14.58
N GLN A 257 23.79 -8.72 -14.53
CA GLN A 257 25.01 -8.66 -13.71
C GLN A 257 26.05 -7.75 -14.34
N ASN A 258 26.67 -6.87 -13.54
CA ASN A 258 27.77 -5.99 -13.95
C ASN A 258 27.45 -5.13 -15.19
N ILE A 259 26.21 -4.63 -15.30
CA ILE A 259 25.86 -3.65 -16.33
C ILE A 259 26.21 -2.22 -15.85
N ALA A 260 26.51 -1.35 -16.81
CA ALA A 260 26.84 0.06 -16.55
C ALA A 260 25.62 0.94 -16.26
N GLN A 261 24.43 0.43 -16.52
CA GLN A 261 23.17 1.13 -16.28
C GLN A 261 22.79 1.06 -14.81
N THR A 262 22.23 2.14 -14.27
CA THR A 262 21.66 2.14 -12.92
C THR A 262 20.48 1.17 -12.87
N VAL A 263 20.50 0.22 -11.94
CA VAL A 263 19.42 -0.74 -11.71
C VAL A 263 18.81 -0.49 -10.34
N LEU A 264 17.50 -0.20 -10.29
CA LEU A 264 16.79 0.02 -9.04
C LEU A 264 15.46 -0.79 -8.99
N PRO A 265 15.11 -1.34 -7.82
CA PRO A 265 15.98 -1.51 -6.65
C PRO A 265 17.27 -2.25 -7.01
N PRO A 266 18.37 -2.08 -6.24
CA PRO A 266 19.64 -2.72 -6.57
C PRO A 266 19.50 -4.25 -6.51
N LEU A 267 20.33 -4.97 -7.25
CA LEU A 267 20.19 -6.44 -7.41
C LEU A 267 20.24 -7.19 -6.06
N HIS A 268 21.01 -6.68 -5.08
CA HIS A 268 21.10 -7.26 -3.74
C HIS A 268 19.83 -7.06 -2.89
N ALA A 269 18.89 -6.20 -3.33
CA ALA A 269 17.57 -6.05 -2.71
C ALA A 269 16.62 -7.22 -3.02
N GLY A 270 16.99 -8.10 -3.96
CA GLY A 270 16.19 -9.28 -4.33
C GLY A 270 16.12 -10.32 -3.21
N TRP A 271 15.05 -11.11 -3.18
CA TRP A 271 14.79 -12.07 -2.10
C TRP A 271 15.75 -13.27 -2.02
N THR A 272 16.64 -13.45 -2.97
CA THR A 272 17.74 -14.41 -2.83
C THR A 272 18.81 -13.93 -1.83
N THR A 273 18.93 -12.63 -1.65
CA THR A 273 19.93 -12.00 -0.74
C THR A 273 19.27 -11.35 0.46
N ARG A 274 18.21 -10.59 0.25
CA ARG A 274 17.50 -9.83 1.28
C ARG A 274 16.86 -10.74 2.32
N ARG A 275 16.86 -10.29 3.59
CA ARG A 275 16.22 -10.97 4.73
C ARG A 275 15.31 -10.00 5.48
N LYS A 276 14.13 -10.49 5.90
CA LYS A 276 13.20 -9.70 6.74
C LYS A 276 13.84 -9.31 8.07
N THR A 277 14.64 -10.20 8.64
CA THR A 277 15.35 -9.95 9.90
C THR A 277 16.36 -8.82 9.77
N HIS A 278 17.06 -8.67 8.63
CA HIS A 278 17.95 -7.53 8.38
C HIS A 278 17.15 -6.22 8.33
N HIS A 279 16.01 -6.23 7.63
CA HIS A 279 15.11 -5.07 7.60
C HIS A 279 14.65 -4.67 9.01
N PHE A 280 14.15 -5.63 9.81
CA PHE A 280 13.64 -5.33 11.15
C PHE A 280 14.77 -4.99 12.14
N ALA A 281 16.00 -5.42 11.94
CA ALA A 281 17.14 -4.95 12.70
C ALA A 281 17.43 -3.46 12.43
N ALA A 282 17.39 -3.02 11.18
CA ALA A 282 17.47 -1.60 10.81
C ALA A 282 16.23 -0.82 11.33
N TYR A 283 15.04 -1.41 11.24
CA TYR A 283 13.82 -0.80 11.74
C TYR A 283 13.85 -0.56 13.25
N ASN A 284 14.43 -1.47 14.05
CA ASN A 284 14.63 -1.27 15.50
C ASN A 284 15.42 0.00 15.79
N GLN A 285 16.49 0.28 15.02
CA GLN A 285 17.30 1.49 15.22
C GLN A 285 16.49 2.76 14.91
N VAL A 286 15.78 2.75 13.77
CA VAL A 286 14.92 3.87 13.35
C VAL A 286 13.80 4.11 14.34
N ALA A 287 13.13 3.06 14.79
CA ALA A 287 12.01 3.12 15.73
C ALA A 287 12.46 3.64 17.12
N ALA A 288 13.61 3.19 17.62
CA ALA A 288 14.17 3.65 18.89
C ALA A 288 14.49 5.16 18.85
N GLU A 289 15.16 5.64 17.80
CA GLU A 289 15.46 7.06 17.62
C GLU A 289 14.18 7.89 17.50
N PHE A 290 13.21 7.43 16.72
CA PHE A 290 11.94 8.11 16.54
C PHE A 290 11.10 8.13 17.82
N ALA A 291 11.04 7.03 18.55
CA ALA A 291 10.34 6.96 19.83
C ALA A 291 10.96 7.91 20.87
N GLN A 292 12.29 7.96 20.95
CA GLN A 292 13.01 8.92 21.78
C GLN A 292 12.72 10.37 21.37
N LEU A 293 12.68 10.66 20.08
CA LEU A 293 12.34 11.97 19.53
C LEU A 293 10.97 12.46 20.04
N LEU A 294 9.98 11.58 20.09
CA LEU A 294 8.60 11.91 20.45
C LEU A 294 8.29 11.74 21.94
N GLY A 295 9.13 11.02 22.69
CA GLY A 295 8.88 10.65 24.08
C GLY A 295 7.77 9.59 24.22
N ILE A 296 7.65 8.69 23.25
CA ILE A 296 6.71 7.55 23.29
C ILE A 296 7.42 6.24 23.61
N ASP A 297 6.64 5.23 24.00
CA ASP A 297 7.17 3.87 24.17
C ASP A 297 7.48 3.28 22.78
N GLU A 298 8.73 2.91 22.54
CA GLU A 298 9.18 2.29 21.28
C GLU A 298 8.31 1.10 20.88
N TRP A 299 7.87 0.30 21.85
CA TRP A 299 7.02 -0.85 21.60
C TRP A 299 5.72 -0.50 20.84
N GLN A 300 5.20 0.71 20.99
CA GLN A 300 3.96 1.13 20.30
C GLN A 300 4.10 1.14 18.77
N ILE A 301 5.34 1.25 18.26
CA ILE A 301 5.64 1.37 16.83
C ILE A 301 6.58 0.28 16.31
N ASN A 302 7.13 -0.58 17.19
CA ASN A 302 8.18 -1.54 16.85
C ASN A 302 7.79 -2.96 17.29
N PRO A 303 7.62 -3.94 16.36
CA PRO A 303 7.33 -5.32 16.73
C PRO A 303 8.59 -6.03 17.23
N TYR A 304 8.48 -6.80 18.31
CA TYR A 304 9.54 -7.73 18.70
C TYR A 304 9.76 -8.81 17.63
N PHE A 305 10.99 -9.25 17.47
CA PHE A 305 11.28 -10.40 16.62
C PHE A 305 12.53 -11.16 17.07
N GLU A 306 12.65 -12.41 16.60
CA GLU A 306 13.87 -13.24 16.68
C GLU A 306 14.08 -13.97 15.36
N GLN A 307 15.36 -14.17 14.96
CA GLN A 307 15.73 -14.95 13.80
C GLN A 307 16.07 -16.38 14.23
N ILE A 308 15.57 -17.37 13.49
CA ILE A 308 15.90 -18.78 13.69
C ILE A 308 16.30 -19.38 12.35
N GLY A 309 17.49 -19.98 12.31
CA GLY A 309 18.02 -20.70 11.17
C GLY A 309 18.20 -22.20 11.46
N GLY A 310 18.68 -22.93 10.45
CA GLY A 310 18.91 -24.37 10.55
C GLY A 310 17.60 -25.17 10.62
N LEU A 311 16.55 -24.70 9.92
CA LEU A 311 15.24 -25.33 9.92
C LEU A 311 15.06 -26.24 8.70
N ASN A 312 14.47 -27.41 8.94
CA ASN A 312 13.86 -28.24 7.91
C ASN A 312 12.47 -28.69 8.40
N PHE A 313 11.42 -28.02 7.92
CA PHE A 313 10.04 -28.30 8.33
C PHE A 313 9.56 -29.71 7.92
N GLN A 314 10.12 -30.32 6.87
CA GLN A 314 9.73 -31.67 6.44
C GLN A 314 10.29 -32.71 7.39
N GLU A 315 11.58 -32.60 7.73
CA GLU A 315 12.31 -33.52 8.62
C GLU A 315 12.21 -33.12 10.10
N ARG A 316 11.53 -32.00 10.43
CA ARG A 316 11.37 -31.45 11.78
C ARG A 316 12.68 -31.03 12.44
N GLU A 317 13.70 -30.70 11.66
CA GLU A 317 14.96 -30.17 12.18
C GLU A 317 14.79 -28.72 12.66
N GLY A 318 15.39 -28.38 13.80
CA GLY A 318 15.33 -27.06 14.41
C GLY A 318 13.99 -26.72 15.08
N GLU A 319 13.01 -27.63 15.15
CA GLU A 319 11.68 -27.39 15.71
C GLU A 319 11.73 -26.94 17.17
N ASP A 320 12.60 -27.52 18.00
CA ASP A 320 12.73 -27.11 19.41
C ASP A 320 13.33 -25.70 19.55
N ALA A 321 14.28 -25.34 18.70
CA ALA A 321 14.84 -23.99 18.68
C ALA A 321 13.78 -22.96 18.28
N LEU A 322 12.96 -23.28 17.27
CA LEU A 322 11.84 -22.45 16.85
C LEU A 322 10.79 -22.32 17.97
N ALA A 323 10.41 -23.42 18.62
CA ALA A 323 9.46 -23.41 19.72
C ALA A 323 9.95 -22.56 20.91
N ALA A 324 11.24 -22.66 21.24
CA ALA A 324 11.86 -21.84 22.30
C ALA A 324 11.88 -20.35 21.94
N ALA A 325 12.13 -19.99 20.68
CA ALA A 325 12.06 -18.60 20.22
C ALA A 325 10.63 -18.04 20.29
N VAL A 326 9.63 -18.82 19.86
CA VAL A 326 8.21 -18.47 20.01
C VAL A 326 7.87 -18.18 21.47
N GLU A 327 8.29 -19.04 22.41
CA GLU A 327 8.05 -18.84 23.84
C GLU A 327 8.70 -17.54 24.37
N ARG A 328 9.94 -17.25 23.98
CA ARG A 328 10.63 -16.00 24.39
C ARG A 328 9.94 -14.75 23.86
N VAL A 329 9.53 -14.74 22.58
CA VAL A 329 8.84 -13.59 22.00
C VAL A 329 7.46 -13.42 22.63
N LEU A 330 6.69 -14.50 22.82
CA LEU A 330 5.40 -14.45 23.52
C LEU A 330 5.54 -13.91 24.95
N ALA A 331 6.58 -14.31 25.68
CA ALA A 331 6.82 -13.80 27.04
C ALA A 331 7.12 -12.29 27.06
N LYS A 332 7.89 -11.78 26.08
CA LYS A 332 8.14 -10.33 25.92
C LYS A 332 6.84 -9.57 25.64
N ILE A 333 5.99 -10.08 24.74
CA ILE A 333 4.70 -9.47 24.42
C ILE A 333 3.78 -9.48 25.65
N GLN A 334 3.68 -10.62 26.35
CA GLN A 334 2.85 -10.74 27.56
C GLN A 334 3.28 -9.73 28.63
N ALA A 335 4.58 -9.57 28.86
CA ALA A 335 5.09 -8.58 29.83
C ALA A 335 4.65 -7.14 29.46
N LYS A 336 4.62 -6.79 28.16
CA LYS A 336 4.09 -5.50 27.70
C LYS A 336 2.58 -5.39 27.84
N TYR A 337 1.85 -6.47 27.59
CA TYR A 337 0.40 -6.48 27.78
C TYR A 337 0.05 -6.30 29.26
N ASP A 338 0.76 -6.97 30.17
CA ASP A 338 0.60 -6.80 31.62
C ASP A 338 0.92 -5.37 32.07
N GLU A 339 2.03 -4.78 31.55
CA GLU A 339 2.42 -3.38 31.83
C GLU A 339 1.33 -2.38 31.40
N LYS A 340 0.71 -2.60 30.27
CA LYS A 340 -0.31 -1.71 29.67
C LYS A 340 -1.74 -2.06 30.06
N GLY A 341 -1.96 -3.14 30.79
CA GLY A 341 -3.29 -3.62 31.17
C GLY A 341 -4.10 -4.19 30.00
N ILE A 342 -3.44 -4.63 28.92
CA ILE A 342 -4.06 -5.21 27.73
C ILE A 342 -4.47 -6.65 28.07
N LYS A 343 -5.71 -7.00 27.73
CA LYS A 343 -6.31 -8.31 28.07
C LYS A 343 -6.23 -9.33 26.94
N ASP A 344 -5.74 -8.92 25.79
CA ASP A 344 -5.56 -9.81 24.64
C ASP A 344 -4.52 -10.90 24.95
N LYS A 345 -4.61 -12.00 24.23
CA LYS A 345 -3.61 -13.06 24.29
C LYS A 345 -2.50 -12.78 23.30
N PRO A 346 -1.22 -12.84 23.71
CA PRO A 346 -0.12 -12.63 22.76
C PRO A 346 -0.10 -13.75 21.73
N PHE A 347 0.34 -13.42 20.52
CA PHE A 347 0.63 -14.37 19.46
C PHE A 347 1.84 -13.90 18.66
N VAL A 348 2.42 -14.78 17.89
CA VAL A 348 3.51 -14.50 16.97
C VAL A 348 3.16 -14.94 15.56
N ILE A 349 3.78 -14.28 14.58
CA ILE A 349 3.77 -14.71 13.20
C ILE A 349 5.16 -15.27 12.86
N VAL A 350 5.20 -16.52 12.48
CA VAL A 350 6.41 -17.16 11.93
C VAL A 350 6.36 -17.00 10.41
N LYS A 351 7.37 -16.37 9.84
CA LYS A 351 7.48 -16.12 8.40
C LYS A 351 8.81 -16.63 7.87
N ALA A 352 8.85 -17.16 6.66
CA ALA A 352 10.12 -17.33 5.95
C ALA A 352 10.88 -16.01 5.94
N ASP A 353 12.17 -16.03 6.25
CA ASP A 353 13.00 -14.84 6.35
C ASP A 353 13.25 -14.18 4.98
N ALA A 354 13.13 -14.96 3.91
CA ALA A 354 13.13 -14.51 2.51
C ALA A 354 11.80 -14.84 1.83
N GLY A 355 11.39 -14.03 0.84
CA GLY A 355 10.23 -14.27 -0.02
C GLY A 355 9.02 -13.39 0.28
N THR A 356 8.04 -13.46 -0.65
CA THR A 356 6.85 -12.62 -0.74
C THR A 356 5.57 -13.45 -0.83
N TYR A 357 4.44 -12.79 -1.16
CA TYR A 357 3.11 -13.37 -1.43
C TYR A 357 2.48 -14.14 -0.26
N GLY A 358 2.90 -13.90 0.99
CA GLY A 358 2.32 -14.59 2.16
C GLY A 358 2.59 -16.09 2.21
N MET A 359 3.55 -16.58 1.39
CA MET A 359 4.02 -17.96 1.46
C MET A 359 4.94 -18.16 2.66
N GLY A 360 4.94 -19.37 3.24
CA GLY A 360 5.76 -19.65 4.43
C GLY A 360 5.39 -18.79 5.64
N VAL A 361 4.07 -18.53 5.87
CA VAL A 361 3.57 -17.72 6.99
C VAL A 361 2.57 -18.51 7.81
N MET A 362 2.73 -18.48 9.14
CA MET A 362 1.77 -19.05 10.10
C MET A 362 1.65 -18.17 11.35
N SER A 363 0.45 -18.09 11.92
CA SER A 363 0.18 -17.53 13.25
C SER A 363 0.34 -18.62 14.29
N VAL A 364 0.97 -18.31 15.42
CA VAL A 364 1.29 -19.26 16.50
C VAL A 364 1.01 -18.60 17.85
N LYS A 365 0.28 -19.30 18.72
CA LYS A 365 -0.14 -18.82 20.06
C LYS A 365 0.59 -19.52 21.21
N SER A 366 1.32 -20.60 20.92
CA SER A 366 2.10 -21.33 21.92
C SER A 366 3.26 -22.11 21.27
N ALA A 367 4.29 -22.40 22.05
CA ALA A 367 5.39 -23.28 21.61
C ALA A 367 4.89 -24.69 21.23
N ASP A 368 3.83 -25.18 21.89
CA ASP A 368 3.27 -26.51 21.62
C ASP A 368 2.61 -26.58 20.24
N GLU A 369 2.06 -25.47 19.71
CA GLU A 369 1.55 -25.44 18.34
C GLU A 369 2.67 -25.69 17.32
N VAL A 370 3.89 -25.20 17.57
CA VAL A 370 5.05 -25.50 16.72
C VAL A 370 5.37 -26.99 16.75
N ARG A 371 5.47 -27.59 17.96
CA ARG A 371 5.78 -29.02 18.14
C ARG A 371 4.71 -29.95 17.59
N SER A 372 3.47 -29.47 17.46
CA SER A 372 2.31 -30.23 16.99
C SER A 372 1.93 -29.94 15.52
N LEU A 373 2.79 -29.26 14.75
CA LEU A 373 2.53 -28.96 13.34
C LEU A 373 2.22 -30.24 12.54
N ASN A 374 1.04 -30.28 11.93
CA ASN A 374 0.67 -31.38 11.04
C ASN A 374 1.43 -31.29 9.70
N ARG A 375 1.43 -32.39 8.94
CA ARG A 375 2.15 -32.51 7.67
C ARG A 375 1.75 -31.39 6.67
N LYS A 376 0.47 -30.99 6.62
CA LYS A 376 -0.01 -29.94 5.72
C LYS A 376 0.63 -28.59 6.07
N ASN A 377 0.67 -28.23 7.34
CA ASN A 377 1.26 -26.98 7.81
C ASN A 377 2.78 -26.99 7.62
N ARG A 378 3.46 -28.09 7.89
CA ARG A 378 4.90 -28.23 7.60
C ARG A 378 5.20 -28.04 6.12
N ASN A 379 4.44 -28.68 5.22
CA ASN A 379 4.61 -28.51 3.79
C ASN A 379 4.34 -27.05 3.33
N LYS A 380 3.38 -26.36 3.97
CA LYS A 380 3.11 -24.94 3.69
C LYS A 380 4.31 -24.06 4.09
N MET A 381 4.99 -24.39 5.19
CA MET A 381 6.14 -23.64 5.68
C MET A 381 7.45 -24.00 4.98
N ALA A 382 7.55 -25.19 4.38
CA ALA A 382 8.79 -25.72 3.82
C ALA A 382 9.26 -25.02 2.54
N LYS A 383 8.38 -24.34 1.82
CA LYS A 383 8.70 -23.73 0.50
C LYS A 383 8.04 -22.38 0.32
N VAL A 384 8.77 -21.50 -0.36
CA VAL A 384 8.28 -20.19 -0.82
C VAL A 384 8.22 -20.14 -2.35
N LYS A 385 8.06 -18.94 -2.92
CA LYS A 385 8.05 -18.66 -4.37
C LYS A 385 9.25 -19.35 -5.06
N GLU A 386 9.06 -19.83 -6.28
CA GLU A 386 10.04 -20.61 -7.07
C GLU A 386 10.47 -21.93 -6.43
N GLY A 387 9.74 -22.42 -5.40
CA GLY A 387 10.03 -23.69 -4.74
C GLY A 387 11.28 -23.68 -3.85
N LEU A 388 11.79 -22.50 -3.50
CA LEU A 388 12.92 -22.36 -2.60
C LEU A 388 12.60 -22.93 -1.21
N GLU A 389 13.52 -23.68 -0.65
CA GLU A 389 13.38 -24.26 0.67
C GLU A 389 13.57 -23.22 1.77
N VAL A 390 12.73 -23.30 2.80
CA VAL A 390 12.79 -22.41 3.96
C VAL A 390 13.67 -23.03 5.03
N SER A 391 14.88 -22.49 5.19
CA SER A 391 15.84 -22.87 6.24
C SER A 391 15.98 -21.83 7.34
N GLU A 392 15.43 -20.62 7.13
CA GLU A 392 15.49 -19.49 8.05
C GLU A 392 14.12 -18.84 8.16
N VAL A 393 13.75 -18.46 9.38
CA VAL A 393 12.48 -17.75 9.66
C VAL A 393 12.71 -16.56 10.59
N ILE A 394 11.83 -15.60 10.49
CA ILE A 394 11.59 -14.58 11.49
C ILE A 394 10.39 -14.99 12.35
N VAL A 395 10.56 -15.03 13.67
CA VAL A 395 9.49 -15.11 14.65
C VAL A 395 9.17 -13.70 15.08
N GLN A 396 8.09 -13.12 14.56
CA GLN A 396 7.73 -11.73 14.77
C GLN A 396 6.49 -11.62 15.66
N GLU A 397 6.47 -10.61 16.55
CA GLU A 397 5.28 -10.24 17.32
C GLU A 397 4.06 -10.10 16.43
N GLY A 398 3.01 -10.82 16.77
CA GLY A 398 1.70 -10.67 16.14
C GLY A 398 1.00 -9.41 16.64
N ILE A 399 0.58 -8.56 15.74
CA ILE A 399 -0.20 -7.36 16.04
C ILE A 399 -1.63 -7.61 15.59
N TYR A 400 -2.58 -7.46 16.51
CA TYR A 400 -3.99 -7.55 16.17
C TYR A 400 -4.38 -6.47 15.17
N THR A 401 -5.31 -6.80 14.27
CA THR A 401 -5.89 -5.85 13.33
C THR A 401 -7.30 -5.54 13.77
N TYR A 402 -7.46 -4.48 14.55
CA TYR A 402 -8.78 -4.07 15.06
C TYR A 402 -9.51 -3.08 14.15
N GLU A 403 -8.90 -2.72 13.06
CA GLU A 403 -9.55 -1.89 12.04
C GLU A 403 -10.49 -2.73 11.19
N THR A 404 -11.69 -2.22 10.96
CA THR A 404 -12.70 -2.87 10.11
C THR A 404 -13.28 -1.87 9.11
N LEU A 405 -13.52 -2.34 7.89
CA LEU A 405 -14.31 -1.65 6.88
C LEU A 405 -15.58 -2.43 6.60
N ASN A 406 -16.73 -1.83 6.84
CA ASN A 406 -18.03 -2.50 6.73
C ASN A 406 -18.12 -3.80 7.54
N GLY A 407 -17.47 -3.84 8.71
CA GLY A 407 -17.44 -5.01 9.58
C GLY A 407 -16.42 -6.10 9.19
N ALA A 408 -15.71 -5.96 8.07
CA ALA A 408 -14.65 -6.87 7.66
C ALA A 408 -13.28 -6.36 8.14
N VAL A 409 -12.42 -7.26 8.60
CA VAL A 409 -11.07 -6.93 9.07
C VAL A 409 -10.27 -6.29 7.94
N SER A 410 -9.56 -5.21 8.25
CA SER A 410 -8.81 -4.43 7.26
C SER A 410 -7.44 -4.00 7.78
N GLU A 411 -6.43 -4.02 6.92
CA GLU A 411 -5.09 -3.50 7.22
C GLU A 411 -4.63 -2.54 6.12
N PRO A 412 -4.04 -1.38 6.45
CA PRO A 412 -3.53 -0.44 5.46
C PRO A 412 -2.22 -0.94 4.84
N VAL A 413 -2.13 -0.80 3.52
CA VAL A 413 -0.91 -0.99 2.73
C VAL A 413 -0.57 0.35 2.11
N VAL A 414 0.54 0.94 2.52
CA VAL A 414 0.96 2.28 2.11
C VAL A 414 2.05 2.19 1.05
N TYR A 415 1.87 2.92 -0.04
CA TYR A 415 2.81 2.99 -1.16
C TYR A 415 3.63 4.27 -1.10
N MET A 416 4.91 4.10 -1.38
CA MET A 416 5.86 5.20 -1.45
C MET A 416 6.68 5.15 -2.73
N MET A 417 7.09 6.32 -3.21
CA MET A 417 8.04 6.49 -4.30
C MET A 417 9.01 7.60 -3.91
N ASP A 418 10.30 7.35 -4.01
CA ASP A 418 11.30 8.15 -3.30
C ASP A 418 10.88 8.27 -1.81
N ARG A 419 11.03 9.41 -1.18
CA ARG A 419 10.63 9.74 0.20
C ARG A 419 9.15 10.05 0.38
N PHE A 420 8.34 10.02 -0.68
CA PHE A 420 6.96 10.48 -0.68
C PHE A 420 5.96 9.33 -0.54
N VAL A 421 4.97 9.53 0.30
CA VAL A 421 3.78 8.68 0.34
C VAL A 421 2.90 9.03 -0.86
N ILE A 422 2.68 8.08 -1.75
CA ILE A 422 1.92 8.27 -2.99
C ILE A 422 0.51 7.68 -2.93
N GLY A 423 0.09 7.21 -1.77
CA GLY A 423 -1.23 6.61 -1.56
C GLY A 423 -1.15 5.21 -0.95
N GLY A 424 -2.15 4.42 -1.22
CA GLY A 424 -2.25 3.04 -0.73
C GLY A 424 -3.67 2.50 -0.83
N PHE A 425 -3.91 1.39 -0.18
CA PHE A 425 -5.22 0.77 -0.06
C PHE A 425 -5.36 0.02 1.27
N PHE A 426 -6.59 -0.26 1.66
CA PHE A 426 -6.87 -1.24 2.70
C PHE A 426 -7.00 -2.62 2.07
N ARG A 427 -6.28 -3.59 2.63
CA ARG A 427 -6.50 -5.01 2.38
C ARG A 427 -7.60 -5.48 3.32
N VAL A 428 -8.75 -5.83 2.76
CA VAL A 428 -9.97 -6.18 3.50
C VAL A 428 -10.27 -7.65 3.30
N HIS A 429 -10.65 -8.36 4.37
CA HIS A 429 -10.97 -9.78 4.27
C HIS A 429 -12.12 -10.16 5.22
N GLU A 430 -13.29 -10.55 4.65
CA GLU A 430 -14.48 -10.94 5.41
C GLU A 430 -14.33 -12.28 6.16
N GLY A 431 -13.53 -13.20 5.62
CA GLY A 431 -13.39 -14.57 6.14
C GLY A 431 -12.16 -14.80 7.02
N ARG A 432 -11.47 -13.72 7.48
CA ARG A 432 -10.30 -13.81 8.33
C ARG A 432 -10.53 -13.15 9.68
N ALA A 433 -9.90 -13.73 10.71
CA ALA A 433 -9.85 -13.13 12.03
C ALA A 433 -8.76 -12.03 12.11
N ASN A 434 -8.84 -11.22 13.15
CA ASN A 434 -7.95 -10.07 13.39
C ASN A 434 -6.50 -10.46 13.75
N ASP A 435 -6.23 -11.73 14.03
CA ASP A 435 -4.90 -12.31 14.32
C ASP A 435 -4.37 -13.18 13.16
N GLU A 436 -5.07 -13.21 12.03
CA GLU A 436 -4.68 -13.98 10.86
C GLU A 436 -4.00 -13.11 9.77
N ASN A 437 -3.34 -13.78 8.83
CA ASN A 437 -2.80 -13.16 7.64
C ASN A 437 -3.93 -12.79 6.66
N LEU A 438 -4.11 -11.51 6.38
CA LEU A 438 -5.13 -11.01 5.44
C LEU A 438 -4.69 -11.14 3.97
N ASN A 439 -3.39 -11.32 3.70
CA ASN A 439 -2.90 -11.59 2.34
C ASN A 439 -3.20 -13.03 1.93
N ALA A 440 -4.44 -13.31 1.62
CA ALA A 440 -4.96 -14.64 1.31
C ALA A 440 -6.08 -14.54 0.27
N GLY A 441 -6.42 -15.67 -0.36
CA GLY A 441 -7.51 -15.72 -1.34
C GLY A 441 -8.83 -15.23 -0.74
N GLY A 442 -9.54 -14.36 -1.46
CA GLY A 442 -10.78 -13.71 -1.01
C GLY A 442 -10.59 -12.29 -0.45
N MET A 443 -9.37 -11.80 -0.37
CA MET A 443 -9.11 -10.40 -0.02
C MET A 443 -9.63 -9.44 -1.10
N VAL A 444 -10.04 -8.25 -0.64
CA VAL A 444 -10.46 -7.13 -1.49
C VAL A 444 -9.58 -5.92 -1.19
N PHE A 445 -9.26 -5.14 -2.21
CA PHE A 445 -8.52 -3.90 -2.08
C PHE A 445 -9.44 -2.70 -2.15
N VAL A 446 -9.41 -1.85 -1.10
CA VAL A 446 -10.18 -0.61 -1.03
C VAL A 446 -9.19 0.55 -1.02
N PRO A 447 -9.13 1.40 -2.06
CA PRO A 447 -8.18 2.50 -2.13
C PRO A 447 -8.27 3.40 -0.89
N LEU A 448 -7.14 3.87 -0.38
CA LEU A 448 -7.11 4.92 0.62
C LEU A 448 -7.73 6.17 0.01
N ASN A 449 -8.83 6.62 0.60
CA ASN A 449 -9.49 7.86 0.19
C ASN A 449 -9.01 8.98 1.09
N GLN A 450 -8.16 9.88 0.56
CA GLN A 450 -8.10 11.22 1.09
C GLN A 450 -9.17 12.06 0.40
N SER A 451 -10.30 12.26 1.02
CA SER A 451 -11.01 13.49 0.82
C SER A 451 -10.34 14.54 1.72
N ILE A 452 -9.17 15.04 1.31
CA ILE A 452 -8.80 16.40 1.70
C ILE A 452 -9.88 17.23 1.00
N PRO A 453 -10.64 18.07 1.69
CA PRO A 453 -11.30 19.17 1.03
C PRO A 453 -10.16 19.91 0.33
N SER A 454 -10.06 19.78 -1.00
CA SER A 454 -9.09 20.56 -1.74
C SER A 454 -9.48 22.00 -1.44
N ALA A 455 -8.56 22.77 -0.85
CA ALA A 455 -8.71 24.21 -0.69
C ALA A 455 -8.90 24.95 -2.04
N GLY A 456 -9.29 24.22 -3.07
CA GLY A 456 -9.50 24.63 -4.46
C GLY A 456 -10.85 24.30 -5.06
N SER A 457 -11.72 23.48 -4.43
CA SER A 457 -13.12 23.41 -4.88
C SER A 457 -13.96 24.44 -4.10
N ALA A 458 -13.81 25.69 -4.48
CA ALA A 458 -14.48 26.87 -3.89
C ALA A 458 -16.02 26.88 -4.07
N ASN A 459 -16.68 25.74 -4.18
CA ASN A 459 -18.13 25.67 -4.39
C ASN A 459 -18.85 24.64 -3.49
N ASP A 460 -18.21 24.17 -2.42
CA ASP A 460 -18.88 23.26 -1.51
C ASP A 460 -19.12 23.95 -0.15
N GLU A 461 -20.14 24.83 -0.12
CA GLU A 461 -20.63 25.52 1.09
C GLU A 461 -20.93 24.51 2.23
N GLU A 462 -21.30 23.28 1.89
CA GLU A 462 -21.61 22.22 2.86
C GLU A 462 -20.33 21.68 3.53
N THR A 463 -19.22 21.56 2.80
CA THR A 463 -17.93 21.14 3.35
C THR A 463 -17.34 22.24 4.24
N GLU A 464 -17.45 23.52 3.85
CA GLU A 464 -17.02 24.64 4.67
C GLU A 464 -17.83 24.77 5.95
N GLN A 465 -19.15 24.58 5.88
CA GLN A 465 -20.05 24.58 7.05
C GLN A 465 -19.80 23.40 7.99
N ASN A 466 -19.45 22.21 7.46
CA ASN A 466 -19.10 21.06 8.27
C ASN A 466 -17.75 21.27 8.99
N CYS A 467 -16.75 21.81 8.31
CA CYS A 467 -15.48 22.19 8.94
C CYS A 467 -15.70 23.25 10.04
N LYS A 468 -16.50 24.29 9.79
CA LYS A 468 -16.81 25.31 10.80
C LYS A 468 -17.49 24.71 12.02
N ARG A 469 -18.48 23.81 11.85
CA ARG A 469 -19.17 23.12 12.95
C ARG A 469 -18.22 22.26 13.80
N VAL A 470 -17.29 21.57 13.15
CA VAL A 470 -16.28 20.77 13.86
C VAL A 470 -15.34 21.68 14.64
N PHE A 471 -14.92 22.82 14.10
CA PHE A 471 -14.08 23.79 14.81
C PHE A 471 -14.80 24.46 15.97
N GLU A 472 -16.09 24.78 15.84
CA GLU A 472 -16.92 25.33 16.92
C GLU A 472 -17.07 24.33 18.07
N GLN A 473 -17.30 23.03 17.79
CA GLN A 473 -17.33 21.99 18.81
C GLN A 473 -15.99 21.82 19.54
N TRP A 474 -14.87 22.05 18.88
CA TRP A 474 -13.57 21.99 19.49
C TRP A 474 -13.30 23.15 20.45
N GLU A 475 -13.73 24.37 20.07
CA GLU A 475 -13.66 25.54 20.98
C GLU A 475 -14.55 25.33 22.22
N GLU A 476 -15.74 24.78 22.06
CA GLU A 476 -16.64 24.43 23.17
C GLU A 476 -16.03 23.38 24.13
N LEU A 477 -15.20 22.46 23.59
CA LEU A 477 -14.47 21.46 24.38
C LEU A 477 -13.15 21.97 24.95
N GLY A 478 -12.82 23.27 24.75
CA GLY A 478 -11.57 23.86 25.24
C GLY A 478 -10.31 23.35 24.51
N MET A 479 -10.48 22.76 23.33
CA MET A 479 -9.36 22.28 22.52
C MET A 479 -8.79 23.42 21.66
N ALA A 480 -7.45 23.48 21.56
CA ALA A 480 -6.80 24.48 20.72
C ALA A 480 -7.20 24.31 19.24
N ARG A 481 -7.45 25.42 18.56
CA ARG A 481 -7.68 25.39 17.10
C ARG A 481 -6.52 24.69 16.41
N PRO A 482 -6.79 23.72 15.52
CA PRO A 482 -5.75 23.14 14.72
C PRO A 482 -5.11 24.25 13.86
N ASN A 483 -3.79 24.26 13.80
CA ASN A 483 -3.08 25.17 12.91
C ASN A 483 -3.42 24.76 11.46
N LEU A 484 -4.02 25.67 10.71
CA LEU A 484 -4.42 25.44 9.31
C LEU A 484 -3.23 25.13 8.36
N GLU A 485 -2.00 25.33 8.82
CA GLU A 485 -0.78 24.84 8.15
C GLU A 485 -0.48 23.35 8.40
N LYS A 486 -1.28 22.67 9.26
CA LYS A 486 -1.18 21.23 9.46
C LYS A 486 -2.19 20.54 8.54
N PRO A 487 -1.86 19.43 7.89
CA PRO A 487 -2.76 18.69 7.01
C PRO A 487 -3.97 18.05 7.75
N ASP A 488 -4.50 18.67 8.78
CA ASP A 488 -5.10 17.99 9.91
C ASP A 488 -6.53 18.41 10.16
N CYS A 489 -7.42 17.63 9.54
CA CYS A 489 -8.65 17.27 10.25
C CYS A 489 -8.31 16.44 11.51
N PRO A 490 -9.15 16.51 12.59
CA PRO A 490 -8.89 15.88 13.89
C PRO A 490 -8.67 14.36 13.92
N SER A 491 -8.75 13.67 12.82
CA SER A 491 -8.43 12.25 12.70
C SER A 491 -7.72 12.02 11.37
N ASN A 492 -6.46 12.45 11.27
CA ASN A 492 -5.67 12.16 10.08
C ASN A 492 -4.86 10.88 10.28
N ARG A 493 -5.55 9.78 10.46
CA ARG A 493 -4.95 8.45 10.54
C ARG A 493 -4.09 8.13 9.33
N LEU A 494 -4.44 8.68 8.17
CA LEU A 494 -3.65 8.54 6.95
C LEU A 494 -2.25 9.15 7.09
N TYR A 495 -2.11 10.28 7.79
CA TYR A 495 -0.81 10.84 8.11
C TYR A 495 -0.02 9.90 9.02
N VAL A 496 -0.66 9.31 10.04
CA VAL A 496 -0.02 8.36 10.96
C VAL A 496 0.45 7.11 10.21
N TYR A 497 -0.37 6.54 9.32
CA TYR A 497 0.08 5.46 8.44
C TYR A 497 1.28 5.87 7.59
N GLY A 498 1.24 7.08 7.04
CA GLY A 498 2.36 7.64 6.26
C GLY A 498 3.64 7.81 7.10
N VAL A 499 3.52 8.15 8.39
CA VAL A 499 4.67 8.18 9.31
C VAL A 499 5.23 6.78 9.51
N MET A 500 4.39 5.77 9.82
CA MET A 500 4.83 4.38 10.00
C MET A 500 5.50 3.82 8.74
N ALA A 501 4.92 4.12 7.58
CA ALA A 501 5.48 3.69 6.30
C ALA A 501 6.84 4.34 6.03
N ARG A 502 7.02 5.63 6.31
CA ARG A 502 8.29 6.34 6.14
C ARG A 502 9.39 5.85 7.09
N LEU A 503 9.03 5.42 8.32
CA LEU A 503 9.99 4.76 9.23
C LEU A 503 10.50 3.46 8.61
N SER A 504 9.60 2.65 8.02
CA SER A 504 9.97 1.40 7.35
C SER A 504 10.79 1.65 6.08
N LEU A 505 10.47 2.70 5.32
CA LEU A 505 11.26 3.10 4.15
C LEU A 505 12.67 3.53 4.54
N LEU A 506 12.82 4.30 5.63
CA LEU A 506 14.13 4.71 6.15
C LEU A 506 14.94 3.49 6.62
N ALA A 507 14.30 2.55 7.30
CA ALA A 507 14.93 1.28 7.67
C ALA A 507 15.41 0.50 6.45
N ALA A 508 14.63 0.49 5.35
CA ALA A 508 15.02 -0.14 4.10
C ALA A 508 16.20 0.59 3.42
N ALA A 509 16.29 1.92 3.54
CA ALA A 509 17.46 2.67 3.08
C ALA A 509 18.73 2.24 3.82
N LEU A 510 18.68 2.21 5.16
CA LEU A 510 19.79 1.75 6.00
C LEU A 510 20.19 0.29 5.73
N GLU A 511 19.20 -0.59 5.54
CA GLU A 511 19.40 -1.98 5.15
C GLU A 511 20.19 -2.10 3.84
N LEU A 512 19.77 -1.35 2.81
CA LEU A 512 20.41 -1.37 1.50
C LEU A 512 21.83 -0.77 1.52
N GLU A 513 22.03 0.32 2.27
CA GLU A 513 23.35 0.95 2.44
C GLU A 513 24.32 0.04 3.19
N SER A 514 23.86 -0.75 4.14
CA SER A 514 24.69 -1.69 4.89
C SER A 514 25.09 -2.94 4.07
N ALA A 515 24.32 -3.25 3.01
CA ALA A 515 24.54 -4.40 2.14
C ALA A 515 25.32 -4.06 0.84
N ALA A 516 25.55 -2.78 0.55
CA ALA A 516 26.30 -2.28 -0.62
C ALA A 516 27.80 -2.31 -0.38
#